data_17ae78df55c662ca123e06c754f4cd81
#
_entry.id   17ae78df55c662ca123e06c754f4cd81
#
_cell.length_a   1.000
_cell.length_b   1.000
_cell.length_c   1.000
_cell.angle_alpha   90.00
_cell.angle_beta   90.00
_cell.angle_gamma   90.00
#
_symmetry.space_group_name_H-M   'P 1'
#
loop_
_entity.id
_entity.type
_entity.pdbx_description
1 polymer ?
#
loop_
_entity_poly.entity_id
_entity_poly.type
_entity_poly.pdbx_seq_one_letter_code
_entity_poly.pdbx_strand_id
1 'polypeptide(L)'
;MAKVAFLGLGVMGFPMAGHLVKKGGHEVTVYNRTAAKAKEWADRFGGKTAATPKAAAEGQDFVMCCVGNDNDLRAVTIGADGAFAGMKKGATFVDHTTASAEVARELDAAAGKAGFKFVDAPVSGGQAGAENGVLTVMCGGAQDAYAGAEPIITGAYARMCKLLGPAGSGQLTKMVNQICIAGLVQGLSEGIHFAKKSGLDVAAVIETISKGAAQSWQMENRYKTMNEDKYDFGFAVEWMRKDLSIAIAEARRNGANLPVTALVDQFYSEVEKMGGKRWDTSSLLARLQR
;
A
#
# COMPACT_ATOMS: atom_id res chain seq x y z
N MET A 1 22.82 1.55 12.65
CA MET A 1 21.60 1.88 13.39
C MET A 1 21.21 3.31 13.01
N ALA A 2 19.97 3.53 12.54
CA ALA A 2 19.44 4.84 12.14
C ALA A 2 18.31 5.26 13.08
N LYS A 3 18.01 6.56 13.14
CA LYS A 3 16.83 7.11 13.79
C LYS A 3 15.72 7.27 12.76
N VAL A 4 14.57 6.60 12.99
CA VAL A 4 13.47 6.51 12.04
C VAL A 4 12.17 6.96 12.68
N ALA A 5 11.43 7.88 12.05
CA ALA A 5 10.02 8.08 12.37
C ALA A 5 9.14 7.22 11.48
N PHE A 6 8.00 6.76 12.01
CA PHE A 6 6.95 6.12 11.19
C PHE A 6 5.59 6.74 11.46
N LEU A 7 4.98 7.31 10.42
CA LEU A 7 3.72 8.04 10.48
C LEU A 7 2.58 7.19 9.88
N GLY A 8 1.60 6.87 10.72
CA GLY A 8 0.46 6.04 10.31
C GLY A 8 0.64 4.56 10.64
N LEU A 9 -0.11 4.09 11.64
CA LEU A 9 -0.09 2.73 12.16
C LEU A 9 -1.38 1.97 11.79
N GLY A 10 -1.74 2.05 10.51
CA GLY A 10 -2.80 1.21 9.95
C GLY A 10 -2.36 -0.26 9.82
N VAL A 11 -3.17 -1.06 9.11
CA VAL A 11 -2.91 -2.49 8.86
C VAL A 11 -1.51 -2.74 8.27
N MET A 12 -1.02 -1.82 7.44
CA MET A 12 0.30 -1.91 6.82
C MET A 12 1.39 -1.31 7.69
N GLY A 13 1.20 -0.06 8.17
CA GLY A 13 2.24 0.68 8.87
C GLY A 13 2.60 0.10 10.24
N PHE A 14 1.66 -0.48 10.96
CA PHE A 14 1.89 -1.08 12.27
C PHE A 14 2.97 -2.18 12.24
N PRO A 15 2.86 -3.23 11.39
CA PRO A 15 3.91 -4.24 11.28
C PRO A 15 5.19 -3.72 10.61
N MET A 16 5.10 -2.83 9.60
CA MET A 16 6.29 -2.27 8.95
C MET A 16 7.16 -1.51 9.96
N ALA A 17 6.57 -0.63 10.77
CA ALA A 17 7.29 0.06 11.84
C ALA A 17 7.87 -0.92 12.88
N GLY A 18 7.15 -2.00 13.20
CA GLY A 18 7.64 -3.06 14.11
C GLY A 18 8.87 -3.79 13.57
N HIS A 19 8.92 -4.04 12.27
CA HIS A 19 10.09 -4.66 11.64
C HIS A 19 11.32 -3.75 11.64
N LEU A 20 11.16 -2.43 11.56
CA LEU A 20 12.28 -1.49 11.71
C LEU A 20 13.00 -1.65 13.04
N VAL A 21 12.26 -1.94 14.12
CA VAL A 21 12.84 -2.25 15.43
C VAL A 21 13.42 -3.66 15.45
N LYS A 22 12.59 -4.68 15.14
CA LYS A 22 12.92 -6.10 15.39
C LYS A 22 13.97 -6.67 14.45
N LYS A 23 13.88 -6.35 13.14
CA LYS A 23 14.81 -6.86 12.13
C LYS A 23 15.86 -5.83 11.78
N GLY A 24 15.47 -4.55 11.64
CA GLY A 24 16.39 -3.48 11.27
C GLY A 24 17.27 -2.96 12.39
N GLY A 25 16.91 -3.20 13.66
CA GLY A 25 17.67 -2.71 14.83
C GLY A 25 17.73 -1.19 14.92
N HIS A 26 16.71 -0.48 14.41
CA HIS A 26 16.67 0.99 14.38
C HIS A 26 15.98 1.57 15.62
N GLU A 27 16.31 2.82 15.96
CA GLU A 27 15.54 3.61 16.94
C GLU A 27 14.31 4.16 16.24
N VAL A 28 13.10 3.75 16.68
CA VAL A 28 11.86 4.13 15.99
C VAL A 28 10.97 4.99 16.89
N THR A 29 10.51 6.11 16.34
CA THR A 29 9.49 6.98 16.92
C THR A 29 8.25 6.93 16.03
N VAL A 30 7.08 6.61 16.60
CA VAL A 30 5.85 6.50 15.81
C VAL A 30 4.87 7.62 16.10
N TYR A 31 4.09 7.96 15.08
CA TYR A 31 2.91 8.79 15.22
C TYR A 31 1.70 8.11 14.57
N ASN A 32 0.56 8.23 15.23
CA ASN A 32 -0.72 7.86 14.64
C ASN A 32 -1.82 8.81 15.13
N ARG A 33 -2.76 9.19 14.25
CA ARG A 33 -3.89 10.07 14.58
C ARG A 33 -4.68 9.57 15.81
N THR A 34 -4.84 8.27 15.94
CA THR A 34 -5.38 7.62 17.17
C THR A 34 -4.22 7.29 18.09
N ALA A 35 -4.00 8.09 19.12
CA ALA A 35 -2.88 7.95 20.06
C ALA A 35 -2.81 6.58 20.76
N ALA A 36 -3.96 5.95 21.02
CA ALA A 36 -4.01 4.60 21.60
C ALA A 36 -3.28 3.56 20.76
N LYS A 37 -3.35 3.66 19.41
CA LYS A 37 -2.59 2.76 18.51
C LYS A 37 -1.08 2.98 18.57
N ALA A 38 -0.64 4.23 18.74
CA ALA A 38 0.78 4.53 18.90
C ALA A 38 1.30 3.95 20.22
N LYS A 39 0.50 4.07 21.29
CA LYS A 39 0.84 3.46 22.59
C LYS A 39 0.89 1.93 22.50
N GLU A 40 -0.13 1.28 21.93
CA GLU A 40 -0.16 -0.17 21.69
C GLU A 40 1.09 -0.64 20.93
N TRP A 41 1.48 0.10 19.90
CA TRP A 41 2.67 -0.20 19.12
C TRP A 41 3.95 -0.11 19.97
N ALA A 42 4.10 0.96 20.77
CA ALA A 42 5.26 1.16 21.63
C ALA A 42 5.35 0.09 22.74
N ASP A 43 4.23 -0.26 23.35
CA ASP A 43 4.15 -1.35 24.34
C ASP A 43 4.59 -2.70 23.75
N ARG A 44 4.27 -2.94 22.44
CA ARG A 44 4.61 -4.19 21.75
C ARG A 44 6.03 -4.26 21.20
N PHE A 45 6.60 -3.14 20.73
CA PHE A 45 7.87 -3.13 20.00
C PHE A 45 8.99 -2.36 20.70
N GLY A 46 8.71 -1.60 21.77
CA GLY A 46 9.70 -0.90 22.57
C GLY A 46 10.21 0.42 21.97
N GLY A 47 9.52 1.01 20.99
CA GLY A 47 9.88 2.32 20.42
C GLY A 47 9.26 3.50 21.19
N LYS A 48 9.42 4.71 20.63
CA LYS A 48 8.88 5.97 21.17
C LYS A 48 7.60 6.38 20.44
N THR A 49 6.78 7.19 21.10
CA THR A 49 5.59 7.80 20.50
C THR A 49 5.75 9.33 20.46
N ALA A 50 5.12 9.99 19.48
CA ALA A 50 5.04 11.43 19.41
C ALA A 50 3.59 11.89 19.25
N ALA A 51 3.28 13.11 19.71
CA ALA A 51 1.93 13.67 19.67
C ALA A 51 1.54 14.25 18.30
N THR A 52 2.53 14.64 17.47
CA THR A 52 2.35 15.21 16.14
C THR A 52 3.33 14.60 15.14
N PRO A 53 3.04 14.64 13.82
CA PRO A 53 4.00 14.24 12.78
C PRO A 53 5.30 15.04 12.87
N LYS A 54 5.21 16.36 13.14
CA LYS A 54 6.34 17.25 13.36
C LYS A 54 7.26 16.75 14.47
N ALA A 55 6.71 16.50 15.67
CA ALA A 55 7.48 16.01 16.81
C ALA A 55 8.08 14.61 16.56
N ALA A 56 7.38 13.74 15.80
CA ALA A 56 7.92 12.45 15.41
C ALA A 56 9.15 12.59 14.51
N ALA A 57 9.16 13.58 13.62
CA ALA A 57 10.20 13.81 12.63
C ALA A 57 11.47 14.49 13.18
N GLU A 58 11.40 15.10 14.36
CA GLU A 58 12.53 15.84 14.94
C GLU A 58 13.75 14.94 15.18
N GLY A 59 14.89 15.33 14.61
CA GLY A 59 16.18 14.63 14.78
C GLY A 59 16.29 13.29 14.06
N GLN A 60 15.29 12.88 13.26
CA GLN A 60 15.31 11.62 12.55
C GLN A 60 16.20 11.66 11.30
N ASP A 61 16.76 10.52 10.91
CA ASP A 61 17.48 10.31 9.65
C ASP A 61 16.53 9.99 8.51
N PHE A 62 15.49 9.19 8.83
CA PHE A 62 14.42 8.82 7.92
C PHE A 62 13.05 9.09 8.56
N VAL A 63 12.13 9.59 7.76
CA VAL A 63 10.71 9.70 8.15
C VAL A 63 9.90 8.89 7.14
N MET A 64 9.30 7.81 7.60
CA MET A 64 8.48 6.92 6.79
C MET A 64 7.00 7.18 7.06
N CYS A 65 6.17 7.04 6.03
CA CYS A 65 4.74 7.32 6.12
C CYS A 65 3.91 6.25 5.42
N CYS A 66 2.77 5.85 6.02
CA CYS A 66 1.77 5.02 5.37
C CYS A 66 0.38 5.40 5.88
N VAL A 67 -0.32 6.26 5.14
CA VAL A 67 -1.65 6.79 5.50
C VAL A 67 -2.71 6.46 4.45
N GLY A 68 -3.88 7.09 4.49
CA GLY A 68 -5.04 6.64 3.71
C GLY A 68 -5.08 7.12 2.25
N ASN A 69 -4.74 8.39 1.99
CA ASN A 69 -4.96 9.06 0.70
C ASN A 69 -4.11 10.34 0.61
N ASP A 70 -4.24 11.07 -0.53
CA ASP A 70 -3.53 12.32 -0.80
C ASP A 70 -3.74 13.39 0.28
N ASN A 71 -4.97 13.54 0.78
CA ASN A 71 -5.29 14.55 1.79
C ASN A 71 -4.66 14.21 3.14
N ASP A 72 -4.75 12.95 3.56
CA ASP A 72 -4.08 12.47 4.77
C ASP A 72 -2.56 12.65 4.66
N LEU A 73 -1.99 12.37 3.47
CA LEU A 73 -0.57 12.52 3.21
C LEU A 73 -0.12 14.00 3.29
N ARG A 74 -0.87 14.93 2.67
CA ARG A 74 -0.60 16.38 2.83
C ARG A 74 -0.70 16.81 4.27
N ALA A 75 -1.71 16.35 5.00
CA ALA A 75 -1.91 16.72 6.40
C ALA A 75 -0.73 16.32 7.29
N VAL A 76 -0.19 15.09 7.10
CA VAL A 76 0.94 14.60 7.93
C VAL A 76 2.31 15.07 7.44
N THR A 77 2.41 15.68 6.25
CA THR A 77 3.67 16.19 5.68
C THR A 77 3.79 17.70 5.74
N ILE A 78 3.00 18.41 4.93
CA ILE A 78 3.05 19.87 4.76
C ILE A 78 1.97 20.62 5.56
N GLY A 79 1.11 19.91 6.30
CA GLY A 79 0.15 20.53 7.23
C GLY A 79 0.84 21.31 8.37
N ALA A 80 0.05 22.03 9.16
CA ALA A 80 0.57 22.92 10.22
C ALA A 80 1.50 22.20 11.22
N ASP A 81 1.15 20.97 11.64
CA ASP A 81 1.97 20.12 12.50
C ASP A 81 2.60 18.94 11.70
N GLY A 82 2.79 19.14 10.40
CA GLY A 82 3.32 18.15 9.48
C GLY A 82 4.81 17.87 9.69
N ALA A 83 5.23 16.70 9.28
CA ALA A 83 6.58 16.20 9.47
C ALA A 83 7.66 17.10 8.85
N PHE A 84 7.36 17.76 7.71
CA PHE A 84 8.31 18.59 7.01
C PHE A 84 8.79 19.78 7.87
N ALA A 85 7.97 20.28 8.80
CA ALA A 85 8.34 21.32 9.74
C ALA A 85 9.28 20.84 10.88
N GLY A 86 9.40 19.51 11.09
CA GLY A 86 10.28 18.91 12.10
C GLY A 86 11.52 18.22 11.54
N MET A 87 11.56 17.98 10.22
CA MET A 87 12.67 17.29 9.59
C MET A 87 13.94 18.11 9.52
N LYS A 88 15.08 17.50 9.78
CA LYS A 88 16.40 18.11 9.62
C LYS A 88 16.85 18.08 8.15
N LYS A 89 17.70 19.03 7.74
CA LYS A 89 18.35 19.01 6.42
C LYS A 89 19.10 17.70 6.19
N GLY A 90 19.02 17.19 4.98
CA GLY A 90 19.66 15.94 4.56
C GLY A 90 18.93 14.66 4.98
N ALA A 91 17.87 14.73 5.81
CA ALA A 91 17.04 13.57 6.10
C ALA A 91 16.26 13.12 4.86
N THR A 92 15.71 11.90 4.88
CA THR A 92 14.92 11.35 3.77
C THR A 92 13.49 11.06 4.23
N PHE A 93 12.49 11.58 3.51
CA PHE A 93 11.09 11.19 3.65
C PHE A 93 10.77 10.05 2.69
N VAL A 94 10.14 8.98 3.20
CA VAL A 94 9.76 7.80 2.41
C VAL A 94 8.25 7.59 2.55
N ASP A 95 7.52 7.76 1.45
CA ASP A 95 6.06 7.63 1.44
C ASP A 95 5.62 6.26 0.91
N HIS A 96 5.11 5.42 1.79
CA HIS A 96 4.52 4.12 1.44
C HIS A 96 3.01 4.18 1.15
N THR A 97 2.40 5.35 1.26
CA THR A 97 0.98 5.54 0.96
C THR A 97 0.72 5.24 -0.52
N THR A 98 -0.36 4.55 -0.84
CA THR A 98 -0.86 4.54 -2.22
C THR A 98 -1.64 5.83 -2.45
N ALA A 99 -1.01 6.74 -3.18
CA ALA A 99 -1.46 8.10 -3.45
C ALA A 99 -1.31 8.44 -4.94
N SER A 100 -1.67 9.67 -5.35
CA SER A 100 -1.45 10.13 -6.72
C SER A 100 0.04 10.41 -7.00
N ALA A 101 0.47 10.24 -8.25
CA ALA A 101 1.79 10.68 -8.69
C ALA A 101 1.94 12.21 -8.61
N GLU A 102 0.83 12.93 -8.63
CA GLU A 102 0.80 14.38 -8.48
C GLU A 102 1.22 14.81 -7.07
N VAL A 103 0.62 14.23 -6.03
CA VAL A 103 1.01 14.53 -4.65
C VAL A 103 2.45 14.11 -4.37
N ALA A 104 2.92 13.00 -4.94
CA ALA A 104 4.32 12.59 -4.80
C ALA A 104 5.28 13.65 -5.36
N ARG A 105 5.00 14.20 -6.54
CA ARG A 105 5.80 15.28 -7.15
C ARG A 105 5.69 16.60 -6.38
N GLU A 106 4.50 16.92 -5.86
CA GLU A 106 4.28 18.08 -4.98
C GLU A 106 5.17 18.01 -3.74
N LEU A 107 5.19 16.84 -3.07
CA LEU A 107 5.97 16.63 -1.85
C LEU A 107 7.47 16.55 -2.12
N ASP A 108 7.91 15.96 -3.22
CA ASP A 108 9.31 15.99 -3.65
C ASP A 108 9.82 17.42 -3.85
N ALA A 109 9.03 18.26 -4.53
CA ALA A 109 9.37 19.68 -4.72
C ALA A 109 9.40 20.46 -3.39
N ALA A 110 8.49 20.16 -2.47
CA ALA A 110 8.48 20.77 -1.14
C ALA A 110 9.68 20.33 -0.29
N ALA A 111 10.02 19.04 -0.34
CA ALA A 111 11.18 18.45 0.32
C ALA A 111 12.50 19.09 -0.16
N GLY A 112 12.68 19.21 -1.48
CA GLY A 112 13.85 19.83 -2.08
C GLY A 112 14.02 21.30 -1.65
N LYS A 113 12.93 22.08 -1.59
CA LYS A 113 12.97 23.47 -1.10
C LYS A 113 13.37 23.55 0.37
N ALA A 114 12.98 22.57 1.19
CA ALA A 114 13.31 22.52 2.61
C ALA A 114 14.69 21.89 2.90
N GLY A 115 15.35 21.31 1.89
CA GLY A 115 16.72 20.76 1.98
C GLY A 115 16.79 19.32 2.50
N PHE A 116 15.74 18.54 2.35
CA PHE A 116 15.74 17.10 2.59
C PHE A 116 15.29 16.30 1.34
N LYS A 117 15.36 15.00 1.38
CA LYS A 117 15.13 14.09 0.25
C LYS A 117 13.74 13.46 0.34
N PHE A 118 13.19 13.06 -0.82
CA PHE A 118 11.89 12.40 -0.90
C PHE A 118 11.97 11.14 -1.78
N VAL A 119 11.22 10.09 -1.37
CA VAL A 119 11.01 8.86 -2.14
C VAL A 119 9.54 8.47 -1.99
N ASP A 120 8.80 8.38 -3.09
CA ASP A 120 7.52 7.69 -3.10
C ASP A 120 7.77 6.18 -3.26
N ALA A 121 7.23 5.40 -2.35
CA ALA A 121 7.59 4.00 -2.15
C ALA A 121 6.37 3.12 -1.81
N PRO A 122 5.26 3.20 -2.56
CA PRO A 122 4.09 2.36 -2.30
C PRO A 122 4.44 0.86 -2.36
N VAL A 123 3.63 0.07 -1.65
CA VAL A 123 3.93 -1.33 -1.39
C VAL A 123 2.90 -2.29 -1.99
N SER A 124 3.32 -3.51 -2.26
CA SER A 124 2.48 -4.64 -2.64
C SER A 124 2.82 -5.87 -1.79
N GLY A 125 1.81 -6.72 -1.51
CA GLY A 125 1.93 -7.91 -0.66
C GLY A 125 0.83 -8.02 0.39
N GLY A 126 0.00 -6.97 0.54
CA GLY A 126 -1.13 -6.91 1.48
C GLY A 126 -0.70 -7.05 2.94
N GLN A 127 -1.68 -7.27 3.82
CA GLN A 127 -1.47 -7.42 5.26
C GLN A 127 -0.46 -8.52 5.58
N ALA A 128 -0.62 -9.71 4.98
CA ALA A 128 0.27 -10.84 5.20
C ALA A 128 1.73 -10.53 4.82
N GLY A 129 1.94 -9.82 3.68
CA GLY A 129 3.27 -9.37 3.27
C GLY A 129 3.89 -8.39 4.25
N ALA A 130 3.10 -7.48 4.82
CA ALA A 130 3.54 -6.53 5.83
C ALA A 130 3.89 -7.24 7.15
N GLU A 131 3.04 -8.14 7.64
CA GLU A 131 3.24 -8.90 8.88
C GLU A 131 4.47 -9.81 8.79
N ASN A 132 4.71 -10.44 7.66
CA ASN A 132 5.87 -11.31 7.43
C ASN A 132 7.16 -10.55 7.07
N GLY A 133 7.06 -9.25 6.74
CA GLY A 133 8.20 -8.44 6.33
C GLY A 133 8.77 -8.85 4.98
N VAL A 134 7.89 -9.14 4.00
CA VAL A 134 8.24 -9.63 2.65
C VAL A 134 7.53 -8.81 1.55
N LEU A 135 7.35 -7.53 1.78
CA LEU A 135 6.71 -6.62 0.82
C LEU A 135 7.56 -6.43 -0.45
N THR A 136 6.88 -6.08 -1.52
CA THR A 136 7.49 -5.50 -2.73
C THR A 136 7.27 -4.00 -2.70
N VAL A 137 8.34 -3.21 -2.83
CA VAL A 137 8.33 -1.75 -2.75
C VAL A 137 8.71 -1.16 -4.09
N MET A 138 7.87 -0.28 -4.62
CA MET A 138 8.04 0.40 -5.90
C MET A 138 8.46 1.85 -5.64
N CYS A 139 9.72 2.20 -5.92
CA CYS A 139 10.27 3.50 -5.56
C CYS A 139 10.32 4.48 -6.75
N GLY A 140 10.01 5.73 -6.48
CA GLY A 140 10.27 6.89 -7.32
C GLY A 140 10.98 7.97 -6.53
N GLY A 141 11.96 8.65 -7.17
CA GLY A 141 12.74 9.70 -6.51
C GLY A 141 14.14 9.84 -7.08
N ALA A 142 14.95 10.66 -6.45
CA ALA A 142 16.37 10.79 -6.82
C ALA A 142 17.17 9.54 -6.42
N GLN A 143 18.19 9.20 -7.22
CA GLN A 143 19.02 8.00 -7.00
C GLN A 143 19.69 7.99 -5.63
N ASP A 144 20.17 9.11 -5.15
CA ASP A 144 20.84 9.25 -3.84
C ASP A 144 19.86 9.17 -2.66
N ALA A 145 18.61 9.61 -2.85
CA ALA A 145 17.54 9.44 -1.87
C ALA A 145 17.16 7.96 -1.73
N TYR A 146 16.98 7.28 -2.86
CA TYR A 146 16.70 5.85 -2.92
C TYR A 146 17.85 5.02 -2.31
N ALA A 147 19.09 5.29 -2.68
CA ALA A 147 20.26 4.54 -2.20
C ALA A 147 20.39 4.61 -0.66
N GLY A 148 19.97 5.72 -0.03
CA GLY A 148 19.92 5.82 1.42
C GLY A 148 18.76 5.06 2.05
N ALA A 149 17.57 5.04 1.41
CA ALA A 149 16.37 4.43 1.94
C ALA A 149 16.30 2.90 1.72
N GLU A 150 16.81 2.40 0.60
CA GLU A 150 16.73 1.00 0.21
C GLU A 150 17.26 0.03 1.26
N PRO A 151 18.44 0.22 1.88
CA PRO A 151 18.94 -0.69 2.91
C PRO A 151 18.06 -0.71 4.18
N ILE A 152 17.43 0.41 4.52
CA ILE A 152 16.51 0.50 5.67
C ILE A 152 15.24 -0.31 5.39
N ILE A 153 14.72 -0.23 4.16
CA ILE A 153 13.50 -0.90 3.69
C ILE A 153 13.73 -2.42 3.59
N THR A 154 14.78 -2.83 2.87
CA THR A 154 15.07 -4.26 2.61
C THR A 154 15.60 -4.97 3.85
N GLY A 155 16.32 -4.27 4.73
CA GLY A 155 16.75 -4.80 6.02
C GLY A 155 15.62 -5.05 7.04
N ALA A 156 14.42 -4.50 6.79
CA ALA A 156 13.32 -4.59 7.74
C ALA A 156 12.10 -5.36 7.20
N TYR A 157 11.44 -4.87 6.14
CA TYR A 157 10.09 -5.33 5.77
C TYR A 157 9.88 -5.62 4.27
N ALA A 158 10.90 -5.56 3.44
CA ALA A 158 10.75 -5.81 2.01
C ALA A 158 11.71 -6.90 1.50
N ARG A 159 11.17 -7.77 0.65
CA ARG A 159 11.98 -8.74 -0.13
C ARG A 159 12.45 -8.17 -1.48
N MET A 160 11.80 -7.10 -1.94
CA MET A 160 12.10 -6.41 -3.20
C MET A 160 11.87 -4.92 -3.00
N CYS A 161 12.85 -4.12 -3.37
CA CYS A 161 12.77 -2.67 -3.40
C CYS A 161 13.48 -2.20 -4.66
N LYS A 162 12.81 -1.40 -5.51
CA LYS A 162 13.40 -0.99 -6.79
C LYS A 162 13.04 0.44 -7.14
N LEU A 163 14.04 1.22 -7.55
CA LEU A 163 13.84 2.54 -8.14
C LEU A 163 13.38 2.39 -9.60
N LEU A 164 12.28 3.07 -9.95
CA LEU A 164 11.62 2.94 -11.25
C LEU A 164 11.63 4.25 -12.06
N GLY A 165 12.17 5.32 -11.48
CA GLY A 165 12.29 6.62 -12.12
C GLY A 165 12.22 7.78 -11.12
N PRO A 166 12.02 9.03 -11.59
CA PRO A 166 11.90 10.20 -10.74
C PRO A 166 10.65 10.13 -9.84
N ALA A 167 10.47 11.11 -8.96
CA ALA A 167 9.33 11.20 -8.04
C ALA A 167 7.97 11.04 -8.77
N GLY A 168 7.11 10.21 -8.21
CA GLY A 168 5.85 9.77 -8.78
C GLY A 168 5.92 8.45 -9.56
N SER A 169 7.13 7.95 -9.91
CA SER A 169 7.26 6.69 -10.66
C SER A 169 6.89 5.46 -9.82
N GLY A 170 7.11 5.49 -8.51
CA GLY A 170 6.63 4.47 -7.59
C GLY A 170 5.12 4.40 -7.59
N GLN A 171 4.44 5.55 -7.47
CA GLN A 171 2.97 5.63 -7.51
C GLN A 171 2.41 5.18 -8.86
N LEU A 172 3.00 5.60 -9.98
CA LEU A 172 2.59 5.12 -11.31
C LEU A 172 2.75 3.61 -11.45
N THR A 173 3.84 3.05 -10.95
CA THR A 173 4.05 1.60 -10.93
C THR A 173 3.01 0.90 -10.05
N LYS A 174 2.64 1.51 -8.92
CA LYS A 174 1.55 1.00 -8.08
C LYS A 174 0.21 1.03 -8.83
N MET A 175 -0.05 2.05 -9.67
CA MET A 175 -1.26 2.06 -10.52
C MET A 175 -1.27 0.86 -11.48
N VAL A 176 -0.14 0.57 -12.15
CA VAL A 176 -0.02 -0.63 -13.01
C VAL A 176 -0.34 -1.91 -12.22
N ASN A 177 0.20 -2.04 -11.01
CA ASN A 177 -0.09 -3.19 -10.14
C ASN A 177 -1.60 -3.31 -9.83
N GLN A 178 -2.28 -2.20 -9.51
CA GLN A 178 -3.70 -2.21 -9.16
C GLN A 178 -4.61 -2.48 -10.38
N ILE A 179 -4.26 -1.95 -11.55
CA ILE A 179 -4.92 -2.25 -12.84
C ILE A 179 -4.87 -3.77 -13.10
N CYS A 180 -3.69 -4.37 -12.98
CA CYS A 180 -3.52 -5.81 -13.18
C CYS A 180 -4.34 -6.62 -12.18
N ILE A 181 -4.30 -6.27 -10.88
CA ILE A 181 -5.04 -6.99 -9.83
C ILE A 181 -6.55 -6.91 -10.08
N ALA A 182 -7.08 -5.74 -10.45
CA ALA A 182 -8.51 -5.57 -10.69
C ALA A 182 -9.03 -6.51 -11.78
N GLY A 183 -8.39 -6.52 -12.95
CA GLY A 183 -8.76 -7.41 -14.05
C GLY A 183 -8.60 -8.89 -13.71
N LEU A 184 -7.52 -9.23 -13.03
CA LEU A 184 -7.20 -10.59 -12.63
C LEU A 184 -8.21 -11.15 -11.63
N VAL A 185 -8.59 -10.39 -10.59
CA VAL A 185 -9.57 -10.83 -9.58
C VAL A 185 -10.96 -10.97 -10.20
N GLN A 186 -11.33 -10.08 -11.14
CA GLN A 186 -12.60 -10.22 -11.87
C GLN A 186 -12.60 -11.49 -12.71
N GLY A 187 -11.55 -11.76 -13.49
CA GLY A 187 -11.43 -12.98 -14.29
C GLY A 187 -11.47 -14.25 -13.44
N LEU A 188 -10.79 -14.25 -12.29
CA LEU A 188 -10.84 -15.38 -11.34
C LEU A 188 -12.25 -15.59 -10.78
N SER A 189 -12.95 -14.50 -10.46
CA SER A 189 -14.34 -14.55 -9.95
C SER A 189 -15.28 -15.16 -10.98
N GLU A 190 -15.18 -14.74 -12.24
CA GLU A 190 -15.98 -15.33 -13.33
C GLU A 190 -15.63 -16.80 -13.56
N GLY A 191 -14.34 -17.16 -13.54
CA GLY A 191 -13.88 -18.54 -13.68
C GLY A 191 -14.42 -19.45 -12.56
N ILE A 192 -14.37 -19.02 -11.31
CA ILE A 192 -14.93 -19.78 -10.18
C ILE A 192 -16.46 -19.89 -10.31
N HIS A 193 -17.15 -18.79 -10.67
CA HIS A 193 -18.59 -18.82 -10.89
C HIS A 193 -18.97 -19.80 -12.00
N PHE A 194 -18.26 -19.75 -13.13
CA PHE A 194 -18.47 -20.68 -14.25
C PHE A 194 -18.26 -22.13 -13.82
N ALA A 195 -17.18 -22.44 -13.08
CA ALA A 195 -16.91 -23.80 -12.60
C ALA A 195 -18.08 -24.32 -11.71
N LYS A 196 -18.56 -23.48 -10.76
CA LYS A 196 -19.73 -23.80 -9.93
C LYS A 196 -20.98 -24.10 -10.76
N LYS A 197 -21.30 -23.26 -11.75
CA LYS A 197 -22.47 -23.44 -12.62
C LYS A 197 -22.35 -24.66 -13.55
N SER A 198 -21.14 -25.07 -13.86
CA SER A 198 -20.85 -26.28 -14.69
C SER A 198 -20.77 -27.55 -13.86
N GLY A 199 -20.98 -27.48 -12.53
CA GLY A 199 -20.89 -28.67 -11.66
C GLY A 199 -19.47 -29.20 -11.45
N LEU A 200 -18.45 -28.39 -11.74
CA LEU A 200 -17.06 -28.78 -11.52
C LEU A 200 -16.64 -28.58 -10.06
N ASP A 201 -15.72 -29.40 -9.58
CA ASP A 201 -15.05 -29.17 -8.31
C ASP A 201 -14.09 -27.99 -8.45
N VAL A 202 -14.44 -26.88 -7.80
CA VAL A 202 -13.66 -25.63 -7.84
C VAL A 202 -12.23 -25.85 -7.34
N ALA A 203 -12.04 -26.66 -6.29
CA ALA A 203 -10.70 -26.90 -5.75
C ALA A 203 -9.83 -27.65 -6.76
N ALA A 204 -10.33 -28.73 -7.34
CA ALA A 204 -9.62 -29.52 -8.35
C ALA A 204 -9.30 -28.68 -9.61
N VAL A 205 -10.24 -27.83 -10.04
CA VAL A 205 -10.02 -26.92 -11.19
C VAL A 205 -8.87 -25.96 -10.86
N ILE A 206 -8.94 -25.23 -9.73
CA ILE A 206 -7.95 -24.23 -9.36
C ILE A 206 -6.58 -24.85 -9.11
N GLU A 207 -6.51 -25.99 -8.42
CA GLU A 207 -5.25 -26.71 -8.20
C GLU A 207 -4.57 -27.11 -9.52
N THR A 208 -5.37 -27.49 -10.52
CA THR A 208 -4.85 -27.84 -11.85
C THR A 208 -4.35 -26.59 -12.60
N ILE A 209 -5.20 -25.56 -12.77
CA ILE A 209 -4.85 -24.41 -13.61
C ILE A 209 -3.83 -23.47 -12.96
N SER A 210 -3.67 -23.52 -11.63
CA SER A 210 -2.64 -22.74 -10.90
C SER A 210 -1.20 -23.16 -11.26
N LYS A 211 -1.01 -24.25 -11.97
CA LYS A 211 0.31 -24.68 -12.47
C LYS A 211 0.53 -24.32 -13.94
N GLY A 212 -0.45 -23.70 -14.57
CA GLY A 212 -0.41 -23.27 -15.97
C GLY A 212 -0.33 -21.75 -16.14
N ALA A 213 -0.58 -21.30 -17.38
CA ALA A 213 -0.48 -19.88 -17.77
C ALA A 213 -1.48 -18.95 -17.09
N ALA A 214 -2.56 -19.48 -16.51
CA ALA A 214 -3.56 -18.69 -15.77
C ALA A 214 -3.17 -18.42 -14.29
N GLN A 215 -2.04 -18.94 -13.82
CA GLN A 215 -1.59 -18.82 -12.44
C GLN A 215 -1.55 -17.34 -11.98
N SER A 216 -1.95 -17.12 -10.74
CA SER A 216 -1.80 -15.85 -10.06
C SER A 216 -1.73 -16.03 -8.55
N TRP A 217 -1.15 -15.03 -7.86
CA TRP A 217 -1.14 -15.01 -6.40
C TRP A 217 -2.57 -15.07 -5.82
N GLN A 218 -3.52 -14.39 -6.42
CA GLN A 218 -4.92 -14.38 -5.99
C GLN A 218 -5.58 -15.75 -6.16
N MET A 219 -5.29 -16.44 -7.26
CA MET A 219 -5.75 -17.80 -7.48
C MET A 219 -5.27 -18.73 -6.35
N GLU A 220 -3.99 -18.69 -6.01
CA GLU A 220 -3.42 -19.56 -4.97
C GLU A 220 -3.85 -19.19 -3.55
N ASN A 221 -4.06 -17.89 -3.26
CA ASN A 221 -4.26 -17.39 -1.90
C ASN A 221 -5.69 -16.93 -1.59
N ARG A 222 -6.60 -16.91 -2.56
CA ARG A 222 -7.97 -16.40 -2.38
C ARG A 222 -9.06 -17.38 -2.76
N TYR A 223 -8.83 -18.36 -3.64
CA TYR A 223 -9.90 -19.21 -4.15
C TYR A 223 -10.67 -19.94 -3.05
N LYS A 224 -10.03 -20.37 -1.96
CA LYS A 224 -10.68 -21.09 -0.86
C LYS A 224 -11.72 -20.21 -0.18
N THR A 225 -11.32 -19.02 0.25
CA THR A 225 -12.20 -18.05 0.90
C THR A 225 -13.30 -17.54 -0.06
N MET A 226 -12.98 -17.36 -1.35
CA MET A 226 -13.97 -17.05 -2.38
C MET A 226 -15.00 -18.18 -2.54
N ASN A 227 -14.55 -19.43 -2.56
CA ASN A 227 -15.43 -20.58 -2.67
C ASN A 227 -16.34 -20.75 -1.45
N GLU A 228 -15.90 -20.32 -0.27
CA GLU A 228 -16.59 -20.35 1.01
C GLU A 228 -17.43 -19.07 1.31
N ASP A 229 -17.49 -18.12 0.38
CA ASP A 229 -18.17 -16.80 0.52
C ASP A 229 -17.68 -16.01 1.75
N LYS A 230 -16.37 -16.06 2.04
CA LYS A 230 -15.72 -15.40 3.18
C LYS A 230 -14.83 -14.25 2.72
N TYR A 231 -15.11 -13.01 3.15
CA TYR A 231 -14.42 -11.81 2.67
C TYR A 231 -13.99 -10.82 3.76
N ASP A 232 -14.22 -11.11 5.05
CA ASP A 232 -13.92 -10.19 6.18
C ASP A 232 -12.42 -10.20 6.55
N PHE A 233 -11.57 -9.91 5.57
CA PHE A 233 -10.11 -9.86 5.74
C PHE A 233 -9.46 -9.10 4.56
N GLY A 234 -8.13 -8.99 4.58
CA GLY A 234 -7.30 -8.63 3.45
C GLY A 234 -7.38 -7.15 3.04
N PHE A 235 -7.56 -6.89 1.74
CA PHE A 235 -7.52 -5.55 1.16
C PHE A 235 -8.94 -5.08 0.80
N ALA A 236 -9.43 -4.09 1.56
CA ALA A 236 -10.81 -3.64 1.48
C ALA A 236 -11.17 -3.01 0.12
N VAL A 237 -12.39 -3.30 -0.34
CA VAL A 237 -12.97 -2.77 -1.58
C VAL A 237 -12.87 -1.24 -1.66
N GLU A 238 -13.13 -0.50 -0.57
CA GLU A 238 -13.04 0.96 -0.55
C GLU A 238 -11.63 1.47 -0.94
N TRP A 239 -10.58 0.77 -0.51
CA TRP A 239 -9.20 1.13 -0.86
C TRP A 239 -8.86 0.77 -2.30
N MET A 240 -9.35 -0.37 -2.81
CA MET A 240 -9.18 -0.70 -4.22
C MET A 240 -9.89 0.33 -5.11
N ARG A 241 -11.11 0.74 -4.79
CA ARG A 241 -11.84 1.77 -5.52
C ARG A 241 -11.10 3.12 -5.50
N LYS A 242 -10.53 3.50 -4.36
CA LYS A 242 -9.64 4.66 -4.29
C LYS A 242 -8.46 4.51 -5.26
N ASP A 243 -7.79 3.37 -5.25
CA ASP A 243 -6.63 3.13 -6.10
C ASP A 243 -7.00 3.15 -7.60
N LEU A 244 -8.12 2.51 -7.97
CA LEU A 244 -8.62 2.55 -9.35
C LEU A 244 -9.03 3.95 -9.79
N SER A 245 -9.62 4.76 -8.90
CA SER A 245 -9.95 6.16 -9.20
C SER A 245 -8.72 6.99 -9.50
N ILE A 246 -7.62 6.79 -8.77
CA ILE A 246 -6.33 7.43 -9.04
C ILE A 246 -5.78 6.98 -10.41
N ALA A 247 -5.82 5.67 -10.69
CA ALA A 247 -5.35 5.12 -11.97
C ALA A 247 -6.17 5.68 -13.16
N ILE A 248 -7.49 5.77 -13.05
CA ILE A 248 -8.38 6.32 -14.09
C ILE A 248 -8.14 7.83 -14.27
N ALA A 249 -7.94 8.58 -13.18
CA ALA A 249 -7.60 10.00 -13.25
C ALA A 249 -6.26 10.22 -13.98
N GLU A 250 -5.24 9.43 -13.68
CA GLU A 250 -3.94 9.50 -14.35
C GLU A 250 -4.06 9.08 -15.83
N ALA A 251 -4.86 8.07 -16.15
CA ALA A 251 -5.12 7.63 -17.53
C ALA A 251 -5.72 8.76 -18.39
N ARG A 252 -6.61 9.57 -17.82
CA ARG A 252 -7.16 10.78 -18.52
C ARG A 252 -6.08 11.82 -18.80
N ARG A 253 -5.04 11.91 -17.97
CA ARG A 253 -3.94 12.86 -18.14
C ARG A 253 -2.90 12.39 -19.15
N ASN A 254 -2.59 11.09 -19.18
CA ASN A 254 -1.55 10.52 -20.03
C ASN A 254 -2.07 9.87 -21.31
N GLY A 255 -3.41 9.83 -21.52
CA GLY A 255 -4.05 9.28 -22.72
C GLY A 255 -4.19 7.75 -22.73
N ALA A 256 -3.92 7.05 -21.63
CA ALA A 256 -4.09 5.60 -21.56
C ALA A 256 -5.57 5.20 -21.54
N ASN A 257 -5.92 4.09 -22.23
CA ASN A 257 -7.27 3.55 -22.22
C ASN A 257 -7.37 2.40 -21.22
N LEU A 258 -8.25 2.52 -20.22
CA LEU A 258 -8.44 1.55 -19.14
C LEU A 258 -9.88 1.01 -19.07
N PRO A 259 -10.45 0.41 -20.14
CA PRO A 259 -11.86 0.00 -20.18
C PRO A 259 -12.17 -1.08 -19.12
N VAL A 260 -11.32 -2.08 -18.96
CA VAL A 260 -11.51 -3.15 -17.95
C VAL A 260 -11.44 -2.59 -16.53
N THR A 261 -10.47 -1.72 -16.24
CA THR A 261 -10.32 -1.08 -14.92
C THR A 261 -11.55 -0.27 -14.55
N ALA A 262 -12.08 0.51 -15.49
CA ALA A 262 -13.29 1.31 -15.28
C ALA A 262 -14.52 0.42 -15.03
N LEU A 263 -14.66 -0.68 -15.76
CA LEU A 263 -15.74 -1.64 -15.58
C LEU A 263 -15.65 -2.33 -14.21
N VAL A 264 -14.46 -2.76 -13.82
CA VAL A 264 -14.25 -3.44 -12.53
C VAL A 264 -14.47 -2.47 -11.35
N ASP A 265 -14.15 -1.18 -11.47
CA ASP A 265 -14.51 -0.20 -10.45
C ASP A 265 -16.04 -0.10 -10.26
N GLN A 266 -16.84 -0.16 -11.36
CA GLN A 266 -18.30 -0.22 -11.24
C GLN A 266 -18.75 -1.49 -10.51
N PHE A 267 -18.14 -2.63 -10.77
CA PHE A 267 -18.45 -3.88 -10.07
C PHE A 267 -18.12 -3.79 -8.58
N TYR A 268 -17.03 -3.16 -8.19
CA TYR A 268 -16.74 -2.88 -6.78
C TYR A 268 -17.76 -1.91 -6.16
N SER A 269 -18.30 -0.96 -6.92
CA SER A 269 -19.42 -0.11 -6.46
C SER A 269 -20.67 -0.93 -6.11
N GLU A 270 -20.94 -1.99 -6.89
CA GLU A 270 -22.03 -2.91 -6.58
C GLU A 270 -21.75 -3.68 -5.28
N VAL A 271 -20.52 -4.17 -5.08
CA VAL A 271 -20.10 -4.82 -3.82
C VAL A 271 -20.28 -3.89 -2.62
N GLU A 272 -19.95 -2.60 -2.74
CA GLU A 272 -20.20 -1.62 -1.66
C GLU A 272 -21.69 -1.49 -1.33
N LYS A 273 -22.56 -1.44 -2.36
CA LYS A 273 -24.03 -1.40 -2.17
C LYS A 273 -24.59 -2.65 -1.49
N MET A 274 -23.90 -3.79 -1.63
CA MET A 274 -24.22 -5.04 -0.94
C MET A 274 -23.74 -5.06 0.52
N GLY A 275 -23.16 -3.97 1.02
CA GLY A 275 -22.56 -3.87 2.37
C GLY A 275 -21.10 -4.28 2.44
N GLY A 276 -20.47 -4.60 1.30
CA GLY A 276 -19.11 -5.13 1.21
C GLY A 276 -18.00 -4.09 1.17
N LYS A 277 -18.23 -2.86 1.62
CA LYS A 277 -17.24 -1.78 1.60
C LYS A 277 -15.90 -2.19 2.24
N ARG A 278 -15.96 -2.99 3.31
CA ARG A 278 -14.78 -3.48 4.05
C ARG A 278 -14.33 -4.88 3.66
N TRP A 279 -15.04 -5.56 2.77
CA TRP A 279 -14.68 -6.88 2.29
C TRP A 279 -13.38 -6.86 1.45
N ASP A 280 -12.70 -7.99 1.43
CA ASP A 280 -11.52 -8.19 0.55
C ASP A 280 -11.92 -8.04 -0.92
N THR A 281 -11.01 -7.55 -1.74
CA THR A 281 -11.21 -7.36 -3.19
C THR A 281 -11.70 -8.61 -3.91
N SER A 282 -11.44 -9.81 -3.39
CA SER A 282 -11.94 -11.07 -3.92
C SER A 282 -13.46 -11.23 -3.86
N SER A 283 -14.15 -10.33 -3.15
CA SER A 283 -15.63 -10.27 -3.06
C SER A 283 -16.35 -9.93 -4.37
N LEU A 284 -15.63 -9.67 -5.46
CA LEU A 284 -16.21 -9.62 -6.81
C LEU A 284 -17.00 -10.90 -7.17
N LEU A 285 -16.62 -12.05 -6.60
CA LEU A 285 -17.39 -13.29 -6.78
C LEU A 285 -18.76 -13.21 -6.11
N ALA A 286 -18.88 -12.60 -4.92
CA ALA A 286 -20.16 -12.46 -4.22
C ALA A 286 -21.23 -11.76 -5.09
N ARG A 287 -20.83 -10.76 -5.88
CA ARG A 287 -21.71 -10.05 -6.82
C ARG A 287 -22.30 -10.96 -7.91
N LEU A 288 -21.59 -12.00 -8.33
CA LEU A 288 -22.04 -12.94 -9.36
C LEU A 288 -22.97 -14.03 -8.80
N GLN A 289 -23.00 -14.21 -7.48
CA GLN A 289 -23.75 -15.27 -6.80
C GLN A 289 -25.03 -14.77 -6.12
N ARG A 290 -25.18 -13.47 -5.96
CA ARG A 290 -26.32 -12.77 -5.32
C ARG A 290 -27.05 -11.88 -6.35
#